data_70653c9f928ee6600663874b9cf93a53
#
_entry.id   70653c9f928ee6600663874b9cf93a53
#
_cell.length_a   1.000
_cell.length_b   1.000
_cell.length_c   1.000
_cell.angle_alpha   90.00
_cell.angle_beta   90.00
_cell.angle_gamma   90.00
#
_symmetry.space_group_name_H-M   'P 1'
#
loop_
_entity.id
_entity.type
_entity.pdbx_description
1 polymer ?
#
loop_
_entity_poly.entity_id
_entity_poly.type
_entity_poly.pdbx_seq_one_letter_code
_entity_poly.pdbx_strand_id
1 'polypeptide(L)'
;MIFGDGWADIPVNAACINDLPLLERASLFAGSKLVLELPVSLSQQSLIRRSHYELPVTSCVFEASAVGTPSLVQSRPSVAQTFNPGEEIFTFDKLEELVDLVPLLVSDDKEISEVGNAAWSKITAEHTWAQRWRSFLDPWLQEERLDSRSDFSRTNHSEQLIRAS
;
A
#
# COMPACT_ATOMS: atom_id res chain seq x y z
N MET A 1 -16.01 12.58 -6.88
CA MET A 1 -16.65 11.57 -6.00
C MET A 1 -15.82 11.46 -4.72
N ILE A 2 -16.45 11.27 -3.59
CA ILE A 2 -15.80 11.11 -2.29
C ILE A 2 -16.13 9.72 -1.75
N PHE A 3 -15.13 9.00 -1.28
CA PHE A 3 -15.26 7.66 -0.73
C PHE A 3 -14.77 7.62 0.72
N GLY A 4 -15.52 6.97 1.61
CA GLY A 4 -15.20 6.80 3.03
C GLY A 4 -16.23 7.43 3.96
N ASP A 5 -16.08 7.14 5.25
CA ASP A 5 -17.00 7.59 6.30
C ASP A 5 -16.75 9.04 6.74
N GLY A 6 -17.75 9.64 7.37
CA GLY A 6 -17.66 10.97 8.00
C GLY A 6 -17.93 12.17 7.09
N TRP A 7 -18.32 11.93 5.85
CA TRP A 7 -18.61 13.00 4.89
C TRP A 7 -20.09 13.41 4.83
N ALA A 8 -21.00 12.66 5.47
CA ALA A 8 -22.44 12.85 5.39
C ALA A 8 -22.91 14.25 5.86
N ASP A 9 -22.22 14.81 6.86
CA ASP A 9 -22.56 16.10 7.47
C ASP A 9 -21.74 17.28 6.93
N ILE A 10 -20.86 17.03 5.94
CA ILE A 10 -20.01 18.06 5.35
C ILE A 10 -20.67 18.55 4.05
N PRO A 11 -20.89 19.86 3.86
CA PRO A 11 -21.52 20.41 2.66
C PRO A 11 -20.53 20.38 1.48
N VAL A 12 -20.39 19.21 0.84
CA VAL A 12 -19.55 19.00 -0.33
C VAL A 12 -20.41 18.84 -1.58
N ASN A 13 -20.00 19.49 -2.66
CA ASN A 13 -20.66 19.32 -3.97
C ASN A 13 -20.08 18.09 -4.71
N ALA A 14 -20.22 16.92 -4.09
CA ALA A 14 -19.73 15.66 -4.64
C ALA A 14 -20.60 14.51 -4.19
N ALA A 15 -20.68 13.44 -4.98
CA ALA A 15 -21.28 12.18 -4.55
C ALA A 15 -20.40 11.54 -3.48
N CYS A 16 -20.98 11.21 -2.33
CA CYS A 16 -20.32 10.52 -1.21
C CYS A 16 -20.80 9.08 -1.16
N ILE A 17 -19.88 8.14 -1.06
CA ILE A 17 -20.14 6.70 -0.98
C ILE A 17 -19.37 6.15 0.22
N ASN A 18 -20.06 5.53 1.16
CA ASN A 18 -19.45 5.06 2.40
C ASN A 18 -18.83 3.67 2.26
N ASP A 19 -19.47 2.78 1.53
CA ASP A 19 -18.98 1.40 1.32
C ASP A 19 -19.26 0.94 -0.11
N LEU A 20 -18.28 0.26 -0.70
CA LEU A 20 -18.38 -0.35 -2.02
C LEU A 20 -17.75 -1.74 -2.00
N PRO A 21 -18.40 -2.74 -2.62
CA PRO A 21 -17.75 -4.01 -2.91
C PRO A 21 -16.46 -3.84 -3.69
N LEU A 22 -15.49 -4.74 -3.50
CA LEU A 22 -14.16 -4.65 -4.08
C LEU A 22 -14.16 -4.38 -5.59
N LEU A 23 -15.01 -5.09 -6.36
CA LEU A 23 -15.06 -4.93 -7.82
C LEU A 23 -15.63 -3.57 -8.25
N GLU A 24 -16.61 -3.07 -7.52
CA GLU A 24 -17.20 -1.75 -7.79
C GLU A 24 -16.18 -0.65 -7.45
N ARG A 25 -15.44 -0.81 -6.36
CA ARG A 25 -14.35 0.09 -5.97
C ARG A 25 -13.21 0.08 -6.99
N ALA A 26 -12.81 -1.09 -7.48
CA ALA A 26 -11.82 -1.22 -8.54
C ALA A 26 -12.28 -0.52 -9.83
N SER A 27 -13.56 -0.66 -10.20
CA SER A 27 -14.13 0.02 -11.36
C SER A 27 -14.16 1.53 -11.18
N LEU A 28 -14.45 2.01 -9.98
CA LEU A 28 -14.41 3.44 -9.64
C LEU A 28 -12.99 4.00 -9.79
N PHE A 29 -12.00 3.32 -9.25
CA PHE A 29 -10.61 3.74 -9.37
C PHE A 29 -10.16 3.72 -10.83
N ALA A 30 -10.42 2.65 -11.57
CA ALA A 30 -10.07 2.56 -13.01
C ALA A 30 -10.73 3.64 -13.87
N GLY A 31 -11.89 4.16 -13.48
CA GLY A 31 -12.56 5.29 -14.13
C GLY A 31 -12.11 6.67 -13.65
N SER A 32 -11.20 6.75 -12.70
CA SER A 32 -10.70 8.00 -12.14
C SER A 32 -9.36 8.39 -12.74
N LYS A 33 -9.09 9.69 -12.92
CA LYS A 33 -7.78 10.19 -13.34
C LYS A 33 -6.75 10.13 -12.22
N LEU A 34 -7.21 10.41 -10.99
CA LEU A 34 -6.35 10.54 -9.82
C LEU A 34 -7.15 10.12 -8.58
N VAL A 35 -6.52 9.41 -7.66
CA VAL A 35 -7.06 9.10 -6.33
C VAL A 35 -6.35 9.95 -5.29
N LEU A 36 -7.08 10.78 -4.56
CA LEU A 36 -6.56 11.57 -3.45
C LEU A 36 -6.78 10.80 -2.15
N GLU A 37 -5.69 10.46 -1.45
CA GLU A 37 -5.73 9.92 -0.10
C GLU A 37 -5.51 11.03 0.92
N LEU A 38 -6.51 11.27 1.75
CA LEU A 38 -6.39 12.15 2.91
C LEU A 38 -6.19 11.29 4.16
N PRO A 39 -5.07 11.45 4.87
CA PRO A 39 -4.83 10.65 6.05
C PRO A 39 -5.78 11.06 7.16
N VAL A 40 -6.57 10.11 7.59
CA VAL A 40 -7.47 10.09 8.77
C VAL A 40 -8.16 11.41 9.18
N SER A 41 -9.46 11.30 9.39
CA SER A 41 -10.38 12.30 9.93
C SER A 41 -9.72 13.35 10.84
N LEU A 42 -9.88 14.61 10.49
CA LEU A 42 -9.47 15.80 11.27
C LEU A 42 -9.95 15.73 12.75
N SER A 43 -11.01 14.95 13.04
CA SER A 43 -11.55 14.75 14.38
C SER A 43 -10.66 13.87 15.28
N GLN A 44 -9.77 13.06 14.72
CA GLN A 44 -8.83 12.23 15.47
C GLN A 44 -7.44 12.84 15.64
N GLN A 45 -7.21 14.05 15.11
CA GLN A 45 -5.91 14.73 15.22
C GLN A 45 -5.41 14.92 16.68
N SER A 46 -6.29 14.95 17.67
CA SER A 46 -5.90 15.07 19.06
C SER A 46 -5.20 13.80 19.60
N LEU A 47 -5.49 12.64 19.07
CA LEU A 47 -4.87 11.37 19.46
C LEU A 47 -3.64 11.02 18.60
N ILE A 48 -3.58 11.55 17.37
CA ILE A 48 -2.58 11.20 16.37
C ILE A 48 -1.39 12.20 16.35
N ARG A 49 -1.40 13.23 17.19
CA ARG A 49 -0.26 14.18 17.31
C ARG A 49 1.11 13.52 17.55
N ARG A 50 1.15 12.22 17.80
CA ARG A 50 2.41 11.48 18.04
C ARG A 50 3.03 10.82 16.81
N SER A 51 2.33 10.65 15.68
CA SER A 51 2.97 9.92 14.59
C SER A 51 2.33 10.05 13.20
N HIS A 52 2.23 11.24 12.64
CA HIS A 52 2.06 11.36 11.19
C HIS A 52 3.11 10.56 10.40
N TYR A 53 4.26 10.35 11.02
CA TYR A 53 5.39 9.60 10.45
C TYR A 53 5.21 8.07 10.48
N GLU A 54 4.26 7.54 11.26
CA GLU A 54 4.08 6.09 11.42
C GLU A 54 2.82 5.55 10.72
N LEU A 55 2.03 6.40 10.07
CA LEU A 55 0.83 5.94 9.35
C LEU A 55 1.25 5.09 8.14
N PRO A 56 0.74 3.86 8.02
CA PRO A 56 1.01 3.02 6.86
C PRO A 56 0.37 3.60 5.60
N VAL A 57 0.83 3.14 4.45
CA VAL A 57 0.12 3.34 3.19
C VAL A 57 -1.21 2.61 3.26
N THR A 58 -2.31 3.28 2.94
CA THR A 58 -3.66 2.70 3.04
C THR A 58 -3.96 1.71 1.92
N SER A 59 -4.94 0.83 2.13
CA SER A 59 -5.35 -0.15 1.11
C SER A 59 -5.82 0.52 -0.18
N CYS A 60 -6.46 1.69 -0.09
CA CYS A 60 -6.97 2.38 -1.27
C CYS A 60 -5.86 2.78 -2.26
N VAL A 61 -4.67 3.13 -1.77
CA VAL A 61 -3.51 3.43 -2.62
C VAL A 61 -3.07 2.18 -3.38
N PHE A 62 -2.97 1.03 -2.71
CA PHE A 62 -2.63 -0.24 -3.37
C PHE A 62 -3.70 -0.67 -4.38
N GLU A 63 -4.97 -0.49 -4.05
CA GLU A 63 -6.10 -0.83 -4.92
C GLU A 63 -6.15 0.07 -6.17
N ALA A 64 -5.93 1.38 -6.02
CA ALA A 64 -5.83 2.32 -7.13
C ALA A 64 -4.64 1.98 -8.03
N SER A 65 -3.48 1.75 -7.45
CA SER A 65 -2.27 1.34 -8.19
C SER A 65 -2.45 0.02 -8.93
N ALA A 66 -3.19 -0.95 -8.34
CA ALA A 66 -3.47 -2.24 -8.96
C ALA A 66 -4.33 -2.15 -10.25
N VAL A 67 -5.06 -1.06 -10.43
CA VAL A 67 -5.82 -0.78 -11.66
C VAL A 67 -5.17 0.29 -12.55
N GLY A 68 -3.95 0.72 -12.22
CA GLY A 68 -3.18 1.69 -12.99
C GLY A 68 -3.58 3.15 -12.77
N THR A 69 -4.34 3.44 -11.71
CA THR A 69 -4.71 4.82 -11.37
C THR A 69 -3.71 5.38 -10.37
N PRO A 70 -3.04 6.51 -10.67
CA PRO A 70 -2.09 7.12 -9.76
C PRO A 70 -2.78 7.68 -8.52
N SER A 71 -2.05 7.70 -7.41
CA SER A 71 -2.52 8.29 -6.16
C SER A 71 -1.73 9.54 -5.81
N LEU A 72 -2.40 10.52 -5.21
CA LEU A 72 -1.81 11.69 -4.57
C LEU A 72 -2.02 11.54 -3.07
N VAL A 73 -0.93 11.45 -2.32
CA VAL A 73 -0.94 11.13 -0.89
C VAL A 73 -0.12 12.14 -0.10
N GLN A 74 -0.40 12.29 1.19
CA GLN A 74 0.45 13.11 2.04
C GLN A 74 1.83 12.45 2.21
N SER A 75 2.88 13.25 2.05
CA SER A 75 4.28 12.82 2.20
C SER A 75 4.53 12.28 3.60
N ARG A 76 5.07 11.06 3.68
CA ARG A 76 5.43 10.38 4.92
C ARG A 76 6.42 9.24 4.66
N PRO A 77 7.22 8.80 5.66
CA PRO A 77 8.25 7.77 5.47
C PRO A 77 7.71 6.44 4.91
N SER A 78 6.52 6.01 5.33
CA SER A 78 5.91 4.77 4.83
C SER A 78 5.61 4.81 3.32
N VAL A 79 5.26 5.98 2.78
CA VAL A 79 5.06 6.17 1.34
C VAL A 79 6.40 6.03 0.62
N ALA A 80 7.44 6.74 1.05
CA ALA A 80 8.77 6.70 0.43
C ALA A 80 9.47 5.33 0.57
N GLN A 81 9.09 4.51 1.56
CA GLN A 81 9.56 3.13 1.69
C GLN A 81 8.86 2.16 0.73
N THR A 82 7.66 2.51 0.27
CA THR A 82 6.83 1.63 -0.57
C THR A 82 6.87 2.03 -2.03
N PHE A 83 6.89 3.33 -2.32
CA PHE A 83 6.86 3.91 -3.66
C PHE A 83 7.96 4.95 -3.82
N ASN A 84 8.37 5.21 -5.05
CA ASN A 84 9.23 6.31 -5.43
C ASN A 84 8.38 7.58 -5.69
N PRO A 85 8.41 8.60 -4.79
CA PRO A 85 7.65 9.83 -4.99
C PRO A 85 8.04 10.54 -6.29
N GLY A 86 7.05 11.01 -7.05
CA GLY A 86 7.22 11.65 -8.35
C GLY A 86 7.35 10.69 -9.53
N GLU A 87 7.59 9.39 -9.30
CA GLU A 87 7.69 8.38 -10.35
C GLU A 87 6.55 7.34 -10.27
N GLU A 88 6.24 6.86 -9.08
CA GLU A 88 5.27 5.79 -8.83
C GLU A 88 4.05 6.31 -8.04
N ILE A 89 4.16 7.48 -7.43
CA ILE A 89 3.12 8.10 -6.62
C ILE A 89 3.35 9.61 -6.56
N PHE A 90 2.27 10.39 -6.54
CA PHE A 90 2.33 11.82 -6.25
C PHE A 90 2.24 12.08 -4.75
N THR A 91 2.95 13.09 -4.27
CA THR A 91 2.93 13.48 -2.86
C THR A 91 2.69 14.97 -2.68
N PHE A 92 2.09 15.33 -1.54
CA PHE A 92 1.95 16.70 -1.07
C PHE A 92 2.37 16.79 0.40
N ASP A 93 2.86 17.92 0.84
CA ASP A 93 3.24 18.12 2.25
C ASP A 93 2.13 18.79 3.04
N LYS A 94 1.42 19.75 2.46
CA LYS A 94 0.39 20.54 3.11
C LYS A 94 -0.91 20.50 2.31
N LEU A 95 -2.05 20.49 3.02
CA LEU A 95 -3.37 20.44 2.39
C LEU A 95 -3.64 21.65 1.48
N GLU A 96 -3.06 22.80 1.78
CA GLU A 96 -3.20 24.02 0.99
C GLU A 96 -2.65 23.87 -0.43
N GLU A 97 -1.65 23.01 -0.62
CA GLU A 97 -1.04 22.73 -1.92
C GLU A 97 -2.01 22.04 -2.89
N LEU A 98 -3.00 21.30 -2.36
CA LEU A 98 -3.95 20.55 -3.18
C LEU A 98 -4.78 21.41 -4.12
N VAL A 99 -5.05 22.67 -3.75
CA VAL A 99 -5.84 23.61 -4.57
C VAL A 99 -5.17 23.85 -5.92
N ASP A 100 -3.85 23.96 -5.92
CA ASP A 100 -3.06 24.21 -7.13
C ASP A 100 -2.59 22.90 -7.78
N LEU A 101 -2.19 21.92 -6.96
CA LEU A 101 -1.58 20.68 -7.42
C LEU A 101 -2.57 19.75 -8.14
N VAL A 102 -3.79 19.59 -7.60
CA VAL A 102 -4.78 18.67 -8.20
C VAL A 102 -5.18 19.09 -9.61
N PRO A 103 -5.56 20.37 -9.88
CA PRO A 103 -5.86 20.81 -11.24
C PRO A 103 -4.68 20.65 -12.20
N LEU A 104 -3.45 20.91 -11.73
CA LEU A 104 -2.24 20.75 -12.52
C LEU A 104 -2.07 19.29 -12.95
N LEU A 105 -2.07 18.35 -12.01
CA LEU A 105 -1.89 16.92 -12.27
C LEU A 105 -2.97 16.37 -13.19
N VAL A 106 -4.27 16.66 -12.93
CA VAL A 106 -5.35 16.10 -13.75
C VAL A 106 -5.43 16.69 -15.16
N SER A 107 -4.70 17.78 -15.44
CA SER A 107 -4.57 18.37 -16.78
C SER A 107 -3.47 17.73 -17.62
N ASP A 108 -2.51 17.02 -17.01
CA ASP A 108 -1.42 16.32 -17.70
C ASP A 108 -1.72 14.82 -17.82
N ASP A 109 -2.45 14.45 -18.88
CA ASP A 109 -2.81 13.04 -19.13
C ASP A 109 -1.58 12.14 -19.35
N LYS A 110 -0.46 12.70 -19.80
CA LYS A 110 0.77 11.94 -20.00
C LYS A 110 1.40 11.59 -18.66
N GLU A 111 1.60 12.56 -17.79
CA GLU A 111 2.17 12.34 -16.45
C GLU A 111 1.30 11.39 -15.60
N ILE A 112 -0.02 11.59 -15.62
CA ILE A 112 -1.00 10.69 -14.98
C ILE A 112 -0.82 9.25 -15.46
N SER A 113 -0.69 9.03 -16.76
CA SER A 113 -0.53 7.69 -17.34
C SER A 113 0.83 7.08 -17.00
N GLU A 114 1.90 7.86 -17.05
CA GLU A 114 3.26 7.38 -16.73
C GLU A 114 3.36 6.93 -15.26
N VAL A 115 2.91 7.75 -14.31
CA VAL A 115 2.92 7.45 -12.89
C VAL A 115 1.97 6.28 -12.57
N GLY A 116 0.78 6.24 -13.16
CA GLY A 116 -0.17 5.14 -12.97
C GLY A 116 0.39 3.79 -13.45
N ASN A 117 1.06 3.76 -14.61
CA ASN A 117 1.71 2.56 -15.13
C ASN A 117 2.91 2.11 -14.27
N ALA A 118 3.70 3.06 -13.77
CA ALA A 118 4.81 2.76 -12.87
C ALA A 118 4.30 2.18 -11.54
N ALA A 119 3.26 2.79 -10.95
CA ALA A 119 2.61 2.28 -9.75
C ALA A 119 2.05 0.87 -9.95
N TRP A 120 1.36 0.61 -11.07
CA TRP A 120 0.84 -0.71 -11.42
C TRP A 120 1.96 -1.76 -11.52
N SER A 121 3.06 -1.42 -12.20
CA SER A 121 4.23 -2.29 -12.35
C SER A 121 4.82 -2.64 -10.99
N LYS A 122 4.98 -1.67 -10.11
CA LYS A 122 5.47 -1.85 -8.74
C LYS A 122 4.58 -2.80 -7.93
N ILE A 123 3.27 -2.55 -7.92
CA ILE A 123 2.31 -3.36 -7.14
C ILE A 123 2.27 -4.80 -7.63
N THR A 124 2.25 -5.02 -8.94
CA THR A 124 2.21 -6.37 -9.51
C THR A 124 3.52 -7.13 -9.31
N ALA A 125 4.65 -6.44 -9.28
CA ALA A 125 5.97 -7.04 -9.05
C ALA A 125 6.26 -7.35 -7.57
N GLU A 126 5.79 -6.53 -6.61
CA GLU A 126 6.30 -6.58 -5.24
C GLU A 126 5.21 -6.71 -4.16
N HIS A 127 3.95 -6.34 -4.45
CA HIS A 127 2.94 -6.14 -3.41
C HIS A 127 1.67 -6.97 -3.56
N THR A 128 1.69 -8.02 -4.38
CA THR A 128 0.57 -8.96 -4.43
C THR A 128 0.45 -9.74 -3.11
N TRP A 129 -0.75 -10.25 -2.80
CA TRP A 129 -0.96 -11.11 -1.64
C TRP A 129 -0.03 -12.33 -1.62
N ALA A 130 0.22 -12.93 -2.80
CA ALA A 130 1.13 -14.07 -2.91
C ALA A 130 2.56 -13.71 -2.49
N GLN A 131 3.06 -12.53 -2.88
CA GLN A 131 4.39 -12.05 -2.49
C GLN A 131 4.45 -11.69 -1.01
N ARG A 132 3.43 -11.01 -0.48
CA ARG A 132 3.36 -10.66 0.94
C ARG A 132 3.31 -11.90 1.83
N TRP A 133 2.50 -12.91 1.47
CA TRP A 133 2.48 -14.17 2.19
C TRP A 133 3.80 -14.92 2.10
N ARG A 134 4.45 -14.92 0.94
CA ARG A 134 5.75 -15.54 0.77
C ARG A 134 6.79 -14.87 1.66
N SER A 135 6.94 -13.57 1.62
CA SER A 135 7.90 -12.84 2.46
C SER A 135 7.63 -13.00 3.96
N PHE A 136 6.36 -13.18 4.36
CA PHE A 136 6.01 -13.46 5.75
C PHE A 136 6.34 -14.91 6.18
N LEU A 137 6.10 -15.89 5.30
CA LEU A 137 6.25 -17.31 5.63
C LEU A 137 7.68 -17.84 5.42
N ASP A 138 8.44 -17.30 4.45
CA ASP A 138 9.78 -17.79 4.11
C ASP A 138 10.75 -17.84 5.32
N PRO A 139 10.82 -16.86 6.23
CA PRO A 139 11.66 -16.95 7.42
C PRO A 139 11.33 -18.16 8.30
N TRP A 140 10.04 -18.42 8.56
CA TRP A 140 9.57 -19.55 9.37
C TRP A 140 9.86 -20.89 8.73
N LEU A 141 9.64 -21.00 7.42
CA LEU A 141 9.94 -22.22 6.65
C LEU A 141 11.44 -22.52 6.58
N GLN A 142 12.30 -21.51 6.66
CA GLN A 142 13.75 -21.69 6.72
C GLN A 142 14.22 -22.20 8.08
N GLU A 143 13.64 -21.69 9.18
CA GLU A 143 13.94 -22.19 10.53
C GLU A 143 13.59 -23.68 10.69
N GLU A 144 12.38 -24.09 10.27
CA GLU A 144 11.98 -25.51 10.31
C GLU A 144 12.92 -26.41 9.49
N ARG A 145 13.42 -25.93 8.33
CA ARG A 145 14.38 -26.69 7.51
C ARG A 145 15.74 -26.83 8.18
N LEU A 146 16.17 -25.85 8.95
CA LEU A 146 17.43 -25.90 9.69
C LEU A 146 17.33 -26.85 10.87
N ASP A 147 16.23 -26.81 11.63
CA ASP A 147 15.99 -27.71 12.76
C ASP A 147 15.89 -29.17 12.30
N SER A 148 15.15 -29.47 11.25
CA SER A 148 15.02 -30.82 10.70
C SER A 148 16.35 -31.38 10.19
N ARG A 149 17.24 -30.53 9.66
CA ARG A 149 18.61 -30.97 9.26
C ARG A 149 19.51 -31.24 10.45
N SER A 150 19.38 -30.49 11.54
CA SER A 150 20.14 -30.69 12.77
C SER A 150 19.76 -32.01 13.45
N ASP A 151 18.49 -32.36 13.46
CA ASP A 151 18.00 -33.64 14.03
C ASP A 151 18.40 -34.84 13.19
N PHE A 152 18.36 -34.73 11.85
CA PHE A 152 18.83 -35.79 10.97
C PHE A 152 20.35 -36.09 11.12
N SER A 153 21.14 -35.03 11.35
CA SER A 153 22.58 -35.17 11.59
C SER A 153 22.89 -35.83 12.93
N ARG A 154 22.11 -35.57 13.98
CA ARG A 154 22.25 -36.19 15.30
C ARG A 154 21.87 -37.65 15.29
N THR A 155 20.82 -38.03 14.56
CA THR A 155 20.37 -39.45 14.46
C THR A 155 21.41 -40.31 13.75
N ASN A 156 21.98 -39.84 12.63
CA ASN A 156 23.02 -40.57 11.90
C ASN A 156 24.31 -40.74 12.69
N HIS A 157 24.68 -39.79 13.54
CA HIS A 157 25.88 -39.90 14.36
C HIS A 157 25.72 -40.93 15.48
N SER A 158 24.52 -41.02 16.04
CA SER A 158 24.17 -42.01 17.07
C SER A 158 24.16 -43.45 16.51
N GLU A 159 23.64 -43.67 15.30
CA GLU A 159 23.64 -44.98 14.65
C GLU A 159 25.04 -45.47 14.25
N GLN A 160 25.94 -44.56 13.87
CA GLN A 160 27.34 -44.95 13.57
C GLN A 160 28.13 -45.36 14.80
N LEU A 161 27.86 -44.77 15.96
CA LEU A 161 28.50 -45.14 17.22
C LEU A 161 28.02 -46.51 17.74
N ILE A 162 26.78 -46.90 17.50
CA ILE A 162 26.22 -48.20 17.89
C ILE A 162 26.75 -49.35 16.99
N ARG A 163 27.11 -49.08 15.74
CA ARG A 163 27.66 -50.08 14.81
C ARG A 163 29.16 -50.31 14.98
N ALA A 164 29.85 -49.46 15.73
CA ALA A 164 31.29 -49.52 15.94
C ALA A 164 31.69 -50.15 17.31
N SER A 165 30.70 -50.53 18.11
CA SER A 165 30.86 -51.27 19.38
C SER A 165 30.43 -52.73 19.22
#